data_a47878f09da35d567191c9d0480a6572
#
_entry.id   a47878f09da35d567191c9d0480a6572
#
_cell.length_a   1.000
_cell.length_b   1.000
_cell.length_c   1.000
_cell.angle_alpha   90.00
_cell.angle_beta   90.00
_cell.angle_gamma   90.00
#
_symmetry.space_group_name_H-M   'P 1'
#
loop_
_entity.id
_entity.type
_entity.pdbx_description
1 polymer ?
#
loop_
_entity_poly.entity_id
_entity_poly.type
_entity_poly.pdbx_seq_one_letter_code
_entity_poly.pdbx_strand_id
1 'polypeptide(L)'
;MLSDGMNGVHHVVWCVRAESFPGLRAFWEGSVGLTLEELDLPELGLKILISWNGGVEIMAPFYETGVLADVARSFLTERGEGVYTVVVNVQGIDGLVASLVDQGASLSFRETIAPDAVLERKLSGGARFSILQAGFERVCGMPICLQEIVPE
;
A
#
# COMPACT_ATOMS: atom_id res chain seq x y z
N MET A 1 6.57 -11.97 -2.11
CA MET A 1 7.04 -13.03 -1.19
C MET A 1 6.62 -12.63 0.22
N LEU A 2 5.86 -13.49 0.86
CA LEU A 2 5.54 -13.31 2.28
C LEU A 2 6.83 -13.59 3.06
N SER A 3 7.41 -12.57 3.70
CA SER A 3 8.53 -12.82 4.61
C SER A 3 7.99 -13.57 5.83
N ASP A 4 8.50 -14.75 6.09
CA ASP A 4 8.11 -15.62 7.21
C ASP A 4 8.15 -14.85 8.54
N GLY A 5 7.02 -14.25 8.92
CA GLY A 5 6.78 -13.73 10.27
C GLY A 5 7.74 -12.64 10.78
N MET A 6 8.54 -12.02 9.94
CA MET A 6 9.44 -10.95 10.37
C MET A 6 8.75 -9.58 10.29
N ASN A 7 8.79 -8.84 11.38
CA ASN A 7 8.42 -7.43 11.40
C ASN A 7 9.39 -6.64 10.52
N GLY A 8 8.88 -5.74 9.69
CA GLY A 8 9.72 -4.91 8.84
C GLY A 8 8.96 -4.17 7.75
N VAL A 9 9.65 -3.27 7.06
CA VAL A 9 9.10 -2.57 5.91
C VAL A 9 8.81 -3.57 4.79
N HIS A 10 7.56 -3.60 4.34
CA HIS A 10 7.13 -4.44 3.22
C HIS A 10 7.24 -3.70 1.89
N HIS A 11 6.64 -2.52 1.82
CA HIS A 11 6.75 -1.66 0.64
C HIS A 11 6.44 -0.21 0.96
N VAL A 12 6.81 0.67 0.04
CA VAL A 12 6.50 2.10 0.08
C VAL A 12 5.46 2.38 -0.99
N VAL A 13 4.40 3.09 -0.60
CA VAL A 13 3.34 3.54 -1.52
C VAL A 13 3.59 5.00 -1.87
N TRP A 14 3.73 5.26 -3.17
CA TRP A 14 3.84 6.61 -3.73
C TRP A 14 2.50 7.03 -4.32
N CYS A 15 2.11 8.26 -4.07
CA CYS A 15 0.94 8.85 -4.72
C CYS A 15 1.40 9.92 -5.71
N VAL A 16 0.97 9.78 -6.95
CA VAL A 16 1.37 10.66 -8.05
C VAL A 16 0.18 11.04 -8.91
N ARG A 17 0.34 12.06 -9.73
CA ARG A 17 -0.65 12.42 -10.77
C ARG A 17 -0.60 11.40 -11.89
N ALA A 18 -1.71 11.25 -12.60
CA ALA A 18 -1.81 10.35 -13.75
C ALA A 18 -0.76 10.65 -14.83
N GLU A 19 -0.44 11.93 -15.03
CA GLU A 19 0.55 12.40 -16.01
C GLU A 19 1.99 11.95 -15.67
N SER A 20 2.29 11.76 -14.40
CA SER A 20 3.62 11.33 -13.94
C SER A 20 3.84 9.81 -14.02
N PHE A 21 2.78 9.05 -14.21
CA PHE A 21 2.79 7.59 -14.17
C PHE A 21 3.75 6.95 -15.20
N PRO A 22 3.76 7.36 -16.50
CA PRO A 22 4.68 6.80 -17.48
C PRO A 22 6.14 7.09 -17.18
N GLY A 23 6.46 8.29 -16.70
CA GLY A 23 7.82 8.68 -16.35
C GLY A 23 8.38 7.90 -15.17
N LEU A 24 7.55 7.65 -14.15
CA LEU A 24 7.93 6.83 -13.00
C LEU A 24 8.13 5.37 -13.40
N ARG A 25 7.27 4.83 -14.24
CA ARG A 25 7.46 3.49 -14.80
C ARG A 25 8.81 3.38 -15.51
N ALA A 26 9.11 4.32 -16.40
CA ALA A 26 10.39 4.35 -17.11
C ALA A 26 11.59 4.43 -16.16
N PHE A 27 11.51 5.21 -15.09
CA PHE A 27 12.56 5.30 -14.07
C PHE A 27 12.76 3.97 -13.34
N TRP A 28 11.71 3.39 -12.79
CA TRP A 28 11.81 2.17 -12.00
C TRP A 28 12.20 0.94 -12.84
N GLU A 29 11.64 0.80 -14.04
CA GLU A 29 11.97 -0.31 -14.94
C GLU A 29 13.31 -0.09 -15.68
N GLY A 30 13.52 1.10 -16.22
CA GLY A 30 14.68 1.39 -17.07
C GLY A 30 15.95 1.71 -16.30
N SER A 31 15.87 2.52 -15.23
CA SER A 31 17.03 2.99 -14.49
C SER A 31 17.34 2.12 -13.27
N VAL A 32 16.33 1.69 -12.55
CA VAL A 32 16.50 0.87 -11.34
C VAL A 32 16.49 -0.63 -11.66
N GLY A 33 15.81 -1.03 -12.73
CA GLY A 33 15.76 -2.43 -13.17
C GLY A 33 14.70 -3.28 -12.47
N LEU A 34 13.67 -2.64 -11.87
CA LEU A 34 12.54 -3.37 -11.31
C LEU A 34 11.57 -3.82 -12.41
N THR A 35 10.83 -4.87 -12.14
CA THR A 35 9.67 -5.24 -12.94
C THR A 35 8.42 -4.71 -12.28
N LEU A 36 7.65 -3.90 -13.00
CA LEU A 36 6.38 -3.33 -12.53
C LEU A 36 5.21 -3.96 -13.25
N GLU A 37 4.20 -4.33 -12.50
CA GLU A 37 2.90 -4.75 -13.01
C GLU A 37 1.89 -3.63 -12.83
N GLU A 38 1.07 -3.38 -13.85
CA GLU A 38 -0.03 -2.43 -13.78
C GLU A 38 -1.31 -3.14 -13.35
N LEU A 39 -1.94 -2.61 -12.32
CA LEU A 39 -3.28 -2.99 -11.89
C LEU A 39 -4.24 -1.85 -12.22
N ASP A 40 -5.29 -2.16 -12.98
CA ASP A 40 -6.34 -1.22 -13.32
C ASP A 40 -7.55 -1.48 -12.41
N LEU A 41 -7.89 -0.50 -11.57
CA LEU A 41 -8.91 -0.61 -10.51
C LEU A 41 -9.95 0.49 -10.65
N PRO A 42 -10.80 0.43 -11.70
CA PRO A 42 -11.78 1.48 -11.98
C PRO A 42 -12.79 1.70 -10.87
N GLU A 43 -13.20 0.64 -10.15
CA GLU A 43 -14.11 0.73 -9.01
C GLU A 43 -13.51 1.51 -7.83
N LEU A 44 -12.21 1.51 -7.68
CA LEU A 44 -11.48 2.30 -6.68
C LEU A 44 -11.04 3.68 -7.21
N GLY A 45 -11.15 3.87 -8.52
CA GLY A 45 -10.76 5.09 -9.23
C GLY A 45 -9.27 5.22 -9.48
N LEU A 46 -8.49 4.15 -9.34
CA LEU A 46 -7.03 4.15 -9.41
C LEU A 46 -6.47 3.27 -10.52
N LYS A 47 -5.25 3.60 -10.93
CA LYS A 47 -4.28 2.63 -11.44
C LYS A 47 -3.11 2.53 -10.50
N ILE A 48 -2.54 1.34 -10.40
CA ILE A 48 -1.39 1.04 -9.54
C ILE A 48 -0.30 0.38 -10.39
N LEU A 49 0.95 0.82 -10.19
CA LEU A 49 2.13 0.08 -10.59
C LEU A 49 2.75 -0.56 -9.36
N ILE A 50 2.96 -1.85 -9.37
CA ILE A 50 3.52 -2.57 -8.25
C ILE A 50 4.70 -3.45 -8.66
N SER A 51 5.76 -3.39 -7.87
CA SER A 51 6.84 -4.36 -7.91
C SER A 51 6.70 -5.33 -6.75
N TRP A 52 6.29 -6.57 -7.05
CA TRP A 52 6.03 -7.59 -6.04
C TRP A 52 7.25 -7.95 -5.17
N ASN A 53 8.45 -7.77 -5.74
CA ASN A 53 9.72 -8.09 -5.07
C ASN A 53 10.56 -6.86 -4.75
N GLY A 54 10.20 -5.68 -5.27
CA GLY A 54 10.99 -4.47 -5.15
C GLY A 54 10.56 -3.52 -4.04
N GLY A 55 9.44 -3.82 -3.36
CA GLY A 55 8.94 -2.99 -2.28
C GLY A 55 8.43 -1.61 -2.73
N VAL A 56 7.99 -1.49 -3.98
CA VAL A 56 7.48 -0.23 -4.56
C VAL A 56 6.04 -0.43 -5.04
N GLU A 57 5.19 0.46 -4.61
CA GLU A 57 3.83 0.62 -5.13
C GLU A 57 3.61 2.09 -5.49
N ILE A 58 3.06 2.35 -6.67
CA ILE A 58 2.78 3.69 -7.15
C ILE A 58 1.30 3.74 -7.51
N MET A 59 0.55 4.59 -6.84
CA MET A 59 -0.87 4.80 -7.13
C MET A 59 -1.12 6.16 -7.76
N ALA A 60 -2.07 6.21 -8.68
CA ALA A 60 -2.52 7.45 -9.28
C ALA A 60 -4.04 7.44 -9.52
N PRO A 61 -4.74 8.57 -9.33
CA PRO A 61 -6.15 8.70 -9.65
C PRO A 61 -6.32 8.85 -11.16
N PHE A 62 -6.89 7.83 -11.81
CA PHE A 62 -7.15 7.81 -13.25
C PHE A 62 -8.62 8.02 -13.61
N TYR A 63 -9.53 7.76 -12.67
CA TYR A 63 -10.97 7.82 -12.88
C TYR A 63 -11.59 8.97 -12.09
N GLU A 64 -12.67 9.53 -12.59
CA GLU A 64 -13.36 10.68 -11.95
C GLU A 64 -13.94 10.31 -10.59
N THR A 65 -14.39 9.07 -10.44
CA THR A 65 -15.03 8.57 -9.22
C THR A 65 -14.28 7.38 -8.65
N GLY A 66 -14.40 7.21 -7.35
CA GLY A 66 -13.81 6.11 -6.60
C GLY A 66 -13.29 6.59 -5.26
N VAL A 67 -13.56 5.82 -4.21
CA VAL A 67 -13.22 6.24 -2.84
C VAL A 67 -11.72 6.46 -2.65
N LEU A 68 -10.89 5.66 -3.29
CA LEU A 68 -9.44 5.83 -3.21
C LEU A 68 -8.92 6.93 -4.15
N ALA A 69 -9.61 7.19 -5.26
CA ALA A 69 -9.29 8.34 -6.12
C ALA A 69 -9.48 9.66 -5.37
N ASP A 70 -10.53 9.78 -4.58
CA ASP A 70 -10.77 10.98 -3.77
C ASP A 70 -9.68 11.17 -2.70
N VAL A 71 -9.28 10.09 -2.03
CA VAL A 71 -8.17 10.10 -1.07
C VAL A 71 -6.86 10.51 -1.75
N ALA A 72 -6.56 9.94 -2.91
CA ALA A 72 -5.36 10.28 -3.68
C ALA A 72 -5.35 11.75 -4.13
N ARG A 73 -6.48 12.27 -4.61
CA ARG A 73 -6.60 13.69 -5.00
C ARG A 73 -6.43 14.64 -3.82
N SER A 74 -7.01 14.32 -2.66
CA SER A 74 -6.82 15.11 -1.44
C SER A 74 -5.34 15.15 -1.05
N PHE A 75 -4.67 14.01 -1.05
CA PHE A 75 -3.24 13.93 -0.78
C PHE A 75 -2.44 14.80 -1.76
N LEU A 76 -2.69 14.66 -3.06
CA LEU A 76 -1.99 15.42 -4.10
C LEU A 76 -2.23 16.93 -3.99
N THR A 77 -3.43 17.34 -3.61
CA THR A 77 -3.78 18.76 -3.41
C THR A 77 -3.07 19.34 -2.18
N GLU A 78 -3.01 18.59 -1.10
CA GLU A 78 -2.44 19.07 0.17
C GLU A 78 -0.91 18.98 0.23
N ARG A 79 -0.33 17.95 -0.38
CA ARG A 79 1.09 17.61 -0.23
C ARG A 79 1.88 17.51 -1.52
N GLY A 80 1.20 17.45 -2.68
CA GLY A 80 1.83 17.16 -3.95
C GLY A 80 2.19 15.68 -4.10
N GLU A 81 2.99 15.36 -5.10
CA GLU A 81 3.46 14.00 -5.36
C GLU A 81 4.51 13.57 -4.33
N GLY A 82 4.43 12.33 -3.88
CA GLY A 82 5.40 11.80 -2.92
C GLY A 82 4.96 10.52 -2.23
N VAL A 83 5.64 10.20 -1.15
CA VAL A 83 5.32 9.03 -0.32
C VAL A 83 3.98 9.23 0.36
N TYR A 84 3.02 8.36 0.03
CA TYR A 84 1.71 8.33 0.66
C TYR A 84 1.76 7.60 2.00
N THR A 85 2.33 6.41 2.03
CA THR A 85 2.52 5.63 3.25
C THR A 85 3.65 4.62 3.10
N VAL A 86 4.16 4.15 4.25
CA VAL A 86 5.07 3.02 4.34
C VAL A 86 4.32 1.86 4.96
N VAL A 87 4.23 0.75 4.25
CA VAL A 87 3.57 -0.47 4.74
C VAL A 87 4.59 -1.32 5.49
N VAL A 88 4.26 -1.62 6.74
CA VAL A 88 5.12 -2.37 7.66
C VAL A 88 4.41 -3.67 8.04
N ASN A 89 5.04 -4.80 7.76
CA ASN A 89 4.57 -6.08 8.26
C ASN A 89 4.83 -6.18 9.76
N VAL A 90 3.82 -6.61 10.48
CA VAL A 90 3.86 -6.82 11.93
C VAL A 90 3.19 -8.12 12.31
N GLN A 91 3.46 -8.59 13.52
CA GLN A 91 2.70 -9.67 14.16
C GLN A 91 1.89 -9.08 15.31
N GLY A 92 0.65 -9.56 15.48
CA GLY A 92 -0.23 -9.08 16.56
C GLY A 92 -0.68 -7.64 16.34
N ILE A 93 -1.15 -7.32 15.15
CA ILE A 93 -1.58 -5.97 14.74
C ILE A 93 -2.57 -5.33 15.72
N ASP A 94 -3.49 -6.10 16.30
CA ASP A 94 -4.50 -5.59 17.24
C ASP A 94 -3.86 -4.97 18.48
N GLY A 95 -2.91 -5.66 19.08
CA GLY A 95 -2.19 -5.15 20.25
C GLY A 95 -1.34 -3.93 19.93
N LEU A 96 -0.69 -3.93 18.77
CA LEU A 96 0.12 -2.78 18.34
C LEU A 96 -0.74 -1.57 18.03
N VAL A 97 -1.87 -1.73 17.35
CA VAL A 97 -2.84 -0.65 17.09
C VAL A 97 -3.33 -0.05 18.41
N ALA A 98 -3.76 -0.89 19.36
CA ALA A 98 -4.21 -0.41 20.68
C ALA A 98 -3.10 0.39 21.39
N SER A 99 -1.88 -0.10 21.38
CA SER A 99 -0.73 0.59 21.98
C SER A 99 -0.44 1.94 21.34
N LEU A 100 -0.50 2.03 20.00
CA LEU A 100 -0.26 3.29 19.28
C LEU A 100 -1.38 4.30 19.56
N VAL A 101 -2.63 3.87 19.59
CA VAL A 101 -3.77 4.73 19.94
C VAL A 101 -3.64 5.25 21.38
N ASP A 102 -3.28 4.41 22.32
CA ASP A 102 -3.02 4.80 23.71
C ASP A 102 -1.88 5.82 23.84
N GLN A 103 -0.91 5.78 22.94
CA GLN A 103 0.19 6.75 22.84
C GLN A 103 -0.21 8.04 22.09
N GLY A 104 -1.47 8.16 21.65
CA GLY A 104 -2.00 9.36 20.99
C GLY A 104 -1.93 9.34 19.47
N ALA A 105 -1.59 8.22 18.85
CA ALA A 105 -1.66 8.10 17.40
C ALA A 105 -3.11 8.03 16.91
N SER A 106 -3.41 8.73 15.80
CA SER A 106 -4.74 8.73 15.20
C SER A 106 -4.84 7.64 14.14
N LEU A 107 -5.72 6.67 14.39
CA LEU A 107 -6.07 5.63 13.45
C LEU A 107 -6.92 6.24 12.31
N SER A 108 -6.44 6.13 11.07
CA SER A 108 -7.15 6.64 9.88
C SER A 108 -8.12 5.63 9.31
N PHE A 109 -7.71 4.37 9.27
CA PHE A 109 -8.57 3.27 8.81
C PHE A 109 -8.12 1.94 9.42
N ARG A 110 -9.05 1.01 9.43
CA ARG A 110 -8.80 -0.39 9.74
C ARG A 110 -9.65 -1.26 8.83
N GLU A 111 -9.03 -2.24 8.20
CA GLU A 111 -9.72 -3.13 7.27
C GLU A 111 -9.13 -4.53 7.27
N THR A 112 -9.92 -5.47 6.81
CA THR A 112 -9.50 -6.84 6.48
C THR A 112 -9.70 -7.04 4.99
N ILE A 113 -8.64 -7.38 4.28
CA ILE A 113 -8.67 -7.66 2.86
C ILE A 113 -8.60 -9.18 2.67
N ALA A 114 -9.59 -9.73 1.96
CA ALA A 114 -9.54 -11.10 1.47
C ALA A 114 -8.99 -11.07 0.03
N PRO A 115 -7.75 -11.52 -0.20
CA PRO A 115 -7.19 -11.52 -1.53
C PRO A 115 -7.99 -12.41 -2.49
N ASP A 116 -8.01 -12.04 -3.76
CA ASP A 116 -8.50 -12.91 -4.81
C ASP A 116 -7.47 -13.99 -5.16
N ALA A 117 -7.87 -14.98 -5.96
CA ALA A 117 -7.00 -16.09 -6.34
C ALA A 117 -5.75 -15.66 -7.14
N VAL A 118 -5.77 -14.49 -7.78
CA VAL A 118 -4.62 -13.94 -8.50
C VAL A 118 -3.59 -13.42 -7.50
N LEU A 119 -4.03 -12.65 -6.53
CA LEU A 119 -3.19 -12.09 -5.49
C LEU A 119 -2.61 -13.19 -4.59
N GLU A 120 -3.42 -14.20 -4.23
CA GLU A 120 -2.98 -15.38 -3.49
C GLU A 120 -1.83 -16.11 -4.22
N ARG A 121 -1.96 -16.34 -5.52
CA ARG A 121 -0.88 -16.97 -6.31
C ARG A 121 0.40 -16.14 -6.33
N LYS A 122 0.27 -14.81 -6.42
CA LYS A 122 1.43 -13.92 -6.50
C LYS A 122 2.18 -13.77 -5.18
N LEU A 123 1.45 -13.71 -4.07
CA LEU A 123 2.02 -13.43 -2.76
C LEU A 123 2.40 -14.70 -1.98
N SER A 124 1.68 -15.79 -2.18
CA SER A 124 1.83 -16.99 -1.34
C SER A 124 1.98 -18.31 -2.11
N GLY A 125 2.04 -18.22 -3.46
CA GLY A 125 2.06 -19.43 -4.29
C GLY A 125 0.72 -20.19 -4.32
N GLY A 126 -0.37 -19.55 -3.90
CA GLY A 126 -1.73 -20.08 -3.91
C GLY A 126 -2.25 -20.51 -2.53
N ALA A 127 -1.48 -20.33 -1.45
CA ALA A 127 -1.99 -20.51 -0.09
C ALA A 127 -2.99 -19.41 0.24
N ARG A 128 -4.08 -19.75 0.92
CA ARG A 128 -5.10 -18.79 1.35
C ARG A 128 -4.60 -17.99 2.55
N PHE A 129 -4.92 -16.71 2.55
CA PHE A 129 -4.58 -15.80 3.64
C PHE A 129 -5.54 -14.60 3.67
N SER A 130 -5.55 -13.91 4.79
CA SER A 130 -6.19 -12.61 4.95
C SER A 130 -5.14 -11.55 5.25
N ILE A 131 -5.37 -10.32 4.80
CA ILE A 131 -4.52 -9.16 5.10
C ILE A 131 -5.29 -8.27 6.07
N LEU A 132 -4.77 -8.10 7.27
CA LEU A 132 -5.24 -7.08 8.21
C LEU A 132 -4.43 -5.82 8.01
N GLN A 133 -5.08 -4.68 7.85
CA GLN A 133 -4.41 -3.39 7.70
C GLN A 133 -4.95 -2.35 8.68
N ALA A 134 -4.06 -1.48 9.15
CA ALA A 134 -4.39 -0.33 9.96
C ALA A 134 -3.51 0.86 9.55
N GLY A 135 -4.13 1.91 9.05
CA GLY A 135 -3.43 3.11 8.59
C GLY A 135 -3.39 4.19 9.66
N PHE A 136 -2.24 4.83 9.79
CA PHE A 136 -2.02 5.99 10.63
C PHE A 136 -1.47 7.13 9.78
N GLU A 137 -2.06 8.31 9.89
CA GLU A 137 -1.58 9.47 9.17
C GLU A 137 -0.15 9.85 9.59
N ARG A 138 0.12 9.75 10.90
CA ARG A 138 1.44 10.01 11.47
C ARG A 138 1.72 9.13 12.68
N VAL A 139 2.84 8.43 12.61
CA VAL A 139 3.51 7.81 13.77
C VAL A 139 4.94 8.32 13.78
N CYS A 140 5.35 9.04 14.82
CA CYS A 140 6.67 9.69 14.88
C CYS A 140 6.95 10.60 13.66
N GLY A 141 5.92 11.28 13.16
CA GLY A 141 6.03 12.16 11.99
C GLY A 141 5.93 11.48 10.62
N MET A 142 5.79 10.16 10.57
CA MET A 142 5.73 9.38 9.34
C MET A 142 4.35 8.79 9.07
N PRO A 143 3.88 8.76 7.81
CA PRO A 143 2.69 7.99 7.44
C PRO A 143 3.02 6.50 7.47
N ILE A 144 2.25 5.73 8.23
CA ILE A 144 2.48 4.29 8.43
C ILE A 144 1.18 3.53 8.17
N CYS A 145 1.29 2.43 7.44
CA CYS A 145 0.26 1.41 7.36
C CYS A 145 0.82 0.11 7.96
N LEU A 146 0.24 -0.32 9.06
CA LEU A 146 0.55 -1.63 9.63
C LEU A 146 -0.19 -2.71 8.85
N GLN A 147 0.47 -3.83 8.61
CA GLN A 147 -0.09 -4.96 7.90
C GLN A 147 0.29 -6.26 8.61
N GLU A 148 -0.69 -7.12 8.79
CA GLU A 148 -0.46 -8.51 9.23
C GLU A 148 -1.08 -9.45 8.21
N ILE A 149 -0.30 -10.43 7.77
CA ILE A 149 -0.76 -11.47 6.84
C ILE A 149 -1.05 -12.71 7.68
N VAL A 150 -2.30 -13.10 7.70
CA VAL A 150 -2.80 -14.20 8.52
C VAL A 150 -3.13 -15.38 7.60
N PRO A 151 -2.39 -16.49 7.67
CA PRO A 151 -2.75 -17.72 6.95
C PRO A 151 -4.13 -18.23 7.38
N GLU A 152 -4.90 -18.76 6.42
CA GLU A 152 -6.16 -19.46 6.68
C GLU A 152 -5.96 -20.97 6.85
#